data_17ae9121d37ad65613e8f1242b035730
#
_entry.id   17ae9121d37ad65613e8f1242b035730
#
_cell.length_a   1.000
_cell.length_b   1.000
_cell.length_c   1.000
_cell.angle_alpha   90.00
_cell.angle_beta   90.00
_cell.angle_gamma   90.00
#
_symmetry.space_group_name_H-M   'P 1'
#
loop_
_entity.id
_entity.type
_entity.pdbx_description
1 polymer ?
#
loop_
_entity_poly.entity_id
_entity_poly.type
_entity_poly.pdbx_seq_one_letter_code
_entity_poly.pdbx_strand_id
1 'polypeptide(L)'
;NMKNALANSCNCYFVNLALKLGENELYSTAKKLGFGDSFELYSNWNIRGGDFPALASLESKGQLSLLGFGQGQLTDSPVHFASVVSCIANGGNYHYPTLELLDVEKNEVISEKTAKTLREYMHYVVTDGTGSMADYNDKTSGKTATAQSGIYDNKREILNTWFAGFYPAENPKYTIVVLRED
;
A
#
# COMPACT_ATOMS: atom_id res chain seq x y z
N ASN A 1 -2.62 1.08 19.93
CA ASN A 1 -3.30 1.96 18.98
C ASN A 1 -2.73 1.76 17.58
N MET A 2 -3.42 2.24 16.55
CA MET A 2 -3.06 2.05 15.14
C MET A 2 -1.69 2.66 14.78
N LYS A 3 -1.38 3.85 15.26
CA LYS A 3 -0.09 4.52 15.02
C LYS A 3 1.09 3.62 15.39
N ASN A 4 1.11 3.11 16.62
CA ASN A 4 2.17 2.22 17.09
C ASN A 4 2.17 0.86 16.37
N ALA A 5 0.98 0.34 16.02
CA ALA A 5 0.87 -0.90 15.28
C ALA A 5 1.47 -0.78 13.87
N LEU A 6 1.24 0.34 13.19
CA LEU A 6 1.83 0.62 11.88
C LEU A 6 3.35 0.80 11.99
N ALA A 7 3.81 1.57 12.97
CA ALA A 7 5.23 1.84 13.19
C ALA A 7 6.04 0.57 13.45
N ASN A 8 5.47 -0.38 14.18
CA ASN A 8 6.13 -1.64 14.55
C ASN A 8 5.71 -2.83 13.67
N SER A 9 4.99 -2.59 12.58
CA SER A 9 4.51 -3.65 11.67
C SER A 9 3.79 -4.80 12.42
N CYS A 10 2.85 -4.47 13.32
CA CYS A 10 2.19 -5.44 14.19
C CYS A 10 1.12 -6.23 13.43
N ASN A 11 1.46 -7.41 12.94
CA ASN A 11 0.55 -8.30 12.21
C ASN A 11 -0.73 -8.61 13.02
N CYS A 12 -0.59 -8.92 14.32
CA CYS A 12 -1.74 -9.24 15.17
C CYS A 12 -2.78 -8.11 15.23
N TYR A 13 -2.32 -6.85 15.23
CA TYR A 13 -3.23 -5.71 15.21
C TYR A 13 -4.02 -5.65 13.91
N PHE A 14 -3.36 -5.79 12.77
CA PHE A 14 -3.99 -5.70 11.45
C PHE A 14 -4.85 -6.91 11.12
N VAL A 15 -4.50 -8.11 11.57
CA VAL A 15 -5.37 -9.29 11.52
C VAL A 15 -6.68 -9.03 12.26
N ASN A 16 -6.62 -8.55 13.50
CA ASN A 16 -7.83 -8.26 14.29
C ASN A 16 -8.65 -7.13 13.66
N LEU A 17 -7.99 -6.13 13.06
CA LEU A 17 -8.67 -5.04 12.36
C LEU A 17 -9.39 -5.56 11.12
N ALA A 18 -8.76 -6.39 10.30
CA ALA A 18 -9.37 -6.98 9.12
C ALA A 18 -10.59 -7.84 9.47
N LEU A 19 -10.47 -8.71 10.48
CA LEU A 19 -11.58 -9.53 10.98
C LEU A 19 -12.74 -8.69 11.52
N LYS A 20 -12.47 -7.51 12.08
CA LYS A 20 -13.49 -6.59 12.59
C LYS A 20 -14.19 -5.81 11.47
N LEU A 21 -13.44 -5.40 10.44
CA LEU A 21 -14.00 -4.67 9.28
C LEU A 21 -14.81 -5.58 8.37
N GLY A 22 -14.36 -6.81 8.21
CA GLY A 22 -14.97 -7.80 7.32
C GLY A 22 -14.50 -7.65 5.86
N GLU A 23 -14.86 -8.65 5.08
CA GLU A 23 -14.43 -8.81 3.68
C GLU A 23 -14.97 -7.71 2.76
N ASN A 24 -16.22 -7.29 2.98
CA ASN A 24 -16.89 -6.33 2.11
C ASN A 24 -16.20 -4.96 2.12
N GLU A 25 -15.85 -4.45 3.31
CA GLU A 25 -15.19 -3.15 3.45
C GLU A 25 -13.78 -3.16 2.86
N LEU A 26 -13.02 -4.23 3.09
CA LEU A 26 -11.69 -4.39 2.53
C LEU A 26 -11.74 -4.51 1.00
N TYR A 27 -12.65 -5.35 0.48
CA TYR A 27 -12.80 -5.54 -0.96
C TYR A 27 -13.24 -4.25 -1.67
N SER A 28 -14.25 -3.55 -1.13
CA SER A 28 -14.74 -2.32 -1.74
C SER A 28 -13.68 -1.21 -1.74
N THR A 29 -12.87 -1.12 -0.67
CA THR A 29 -11.77 -0.16 -0.59
C THR A 29 -10.67 -0.49 -1.59
N ALA A 30 -10.28 -1.76 -1.71
CA ALA A 30 -9.30 -2.20 -2.70
C ALA A 30 -9.75 -1.88 -4.14
N LYS A 31 -11.02 -2.13 -4.46
CA LYS A 31 -11.57 -1.78 -5.80
C LYS A 31 -11.52 -0.28 -6.08
N LYS A 32 -11.81 0.56 -5.10
CA LYS A 32 -11.68 2.02 -5.25
C LYS A 32 -10.23 2.47 -5.43
N LEU A 33 -9.27 1.69 -4.97
CA LEU A 33 -7.82 1.90 -5.13
C LEU A 33 -7.26 1.21 -6.38
N GLY A 34 -8.09 0.75 -7.32
CA GLY A 34 -7.69 0.23 -8.61
C GLY A 34 -7.16 -1.21 -8.62
N PHE A 35 -7.27 -1.95 -7.52
CA PHE A 35 -6.86 -3.36 -7.51
C PHE A 35 -7.70 -4.20 -8.48
N GLY A 36 -7.02 -4.96 -9.35
CA GLY A 36 -7.62 -5.79 -10.39
C GLY A 36 -8.00 -5.06 -11.67
N ASP A 37 -7.81 -3.75 -11.73
CA ASP A 37 -8.08 -2.96 -12.93
C ASP A 37 -6.89 -2.99 -13.90
N SER A 38 -7.15 -2.70 -15.18
CA SER A 38 -6.13 -2.40 -16.17
C SER A 38 -6.21 -0.92 -16.52
N PHE A 39 -5.07 -0.29 -16.67
CA PHE A 39 -4.98 1.12 -17.01
C PHE A 39 -3.89 1.37 -18.04
N GLU A 40 -4.09 2.37 -18.87
CA GLU A 40 -3.11 2.80 -19.85
C GLU A 40 -2.08 3.72 -19.20
N LEU A 41 -0.81 3.30 -19.20
CA LEU A 41 0.29 4.10 -18.69
C LEU A 41 0.77 5.14 -19.72
N TYR A 42 0.80 4.74 -20.98
CA TYR A 42 1.20 5.58 -22.11
C TYR A 42 0.80 4.91 -23.44
N SER A 43 0.19 5.63 -24.35
CA SER A 43 -0.03 5.28 -25.78
C SER A 43 -0.11 3.78 -26.09
N ASN A 44 -1.21 3.14 -25.74
CA ASN A 44 -1.46 1.68 -25.86
C ASN A 44 -0.60 0.77 -24.95
N TRP A 45 0.20 1.32 -24.05
CA TRP A 45 0.92 0.53 -23.06
C TRP A 45 0.06 0.36 -21.80
N ASN A 46 -0.62 -0.75 -21.73
CA ASN A 46 -1.48 -1.10 -20.62
C ASN A 46 -0.72 -1.85 -19.54
N ILE A 47 -0.97 -1.46 -18.28
CA ILE A 47 -0.48 -2.13 -17.07
C ILE A 47 -1.68 -2.60 -16.28
N ARG A 48 -1.52 -3.72 -15.59
CA ARG A 48 -2.50 -4.21 -14.62
C ARG A 48 -2.12 -3.71 -13.23
N GLY A 49 -3.07 -3.11 -12.52
CA GLY A 49 -3.02 -2.94 -11.08
C GLY A 49 -3.07 -4.32 -10.41
N GLY A 50 -2.42 -4.49 -9.28
CA GLY A 50 -2.26 -5.79 -8.63
C GLY A 50 -3.54 -6.64 -8.53
N ASP A 51 -3.39 -7.90 -8.17
CA ASP A 51 -4.53 -8.79 -7.94
C ASP A 51 -4.97 -8.73 -6.48
N PHE A 52 -6.28 -8.62 -6.28
CA PHE A 52 -6.92 -8.70 -4.97
C PHE A 52 -7.77 -9.97 -4.90
N PRO A 53 -7.77 -10.70 -3.77
CA PRO A 53 -8.55 -11.93 -3.65
C PRO A 53 -10.02 -11.72 -3.99
N ALA A 54 -10.66 -12.70 -4.63
CA ALA A 54 -12.09 -12.66 -4.90
C ALA A 54 -12.89 -12.55 -3.58
N LEU A 55 -13.99 -11.78 -3.57
CA LEU A 55 -14.78 -11.55 -2.38
C LEU A 55 -15.20 -12.86 -1.68
N ALA A 56 -15.63 -13.86 -2.46
CA ALA A 56 -16.03 -15.17 -1.93
C ALA A 56 -14.89 -15.91 -1.20
N SER A 57 -13.63 -15.71 -1.60
CA SER A 57 -12.49 -16.32 -0.90
C SER A 57 -12.22 -15.67 0.46
N LEU A 58 -12.62 -14.41 0.63
CA LEU A 58 -12.44 -13.64 1.86
C LEU A 58 -13.47 -13.96 2.96
N GLU A 59 -14.51 -14.74 2.65
CA GLU A 59 -15.42 -15.31 3.66
C GLU A 59 -14.66 -16.25 4.62
N SER A 60 -13.54 -16.81 4.16
CA SER A 60 -12.62 -17.54 5.03
C SER A 60 -11.88 -16.61 5.97
N LYS A 61 -12.05 -16.79 7.28
CA LYS A 61 -11.30 -16.03 8.31
C LYS A 61 -9.78 -16.14 8.14
N GLY A 62 -9.29 -17.28 7.64
CA GLY A 62 -7.87 -17.49 7.36
C GLY A 62 -7.38 -16.58 6.23
N GLN A 63 -8.09 -16.53 5.11
CA GLN A 63 -7.74 -15.67 3.97
C GLN A 63 -7.87 -14.18 4.35
N LEU A 64 -8.95 -13.82 5.04
CA LEU A 64 -9.14 -12.45 5.52
C LEU A 64 -8.05 -12.02 6.50
N SER A 65 -7.57 -12.92 7.36
CA SER A 65 -6.46 -12.67 8.28
C SER A 65 -5.15 -12.43 7.53
N LEU A 66 -4.82 -13.26 6.53
CA LEU A 66 -3.64 -13.10 5.70
C LEU A 66 -3.66 -11.75 4.97
N LEU A 67 -4.79 -11.42 4.35
CA LEU A 67 -4.98 -10.14 3.68
C LEU A 67 -4.77 -8.96 4.64
N GLY A 68 -5.20 -9.09 5.90
CA GLY A 68 -5.12 -8.02 6.90
C GLY A 68 -3.72 -7.48 7.15
N PHE A 69 -2.68 -8.26 6.90
CA PHE A 69 -1.28 -7.82 6.98
C PHE A 69 -0.52 -7.94 5.64
N GLY A 70 -1.25 -7.98 4.52
CA GLY A 70 -0.66 -7.90 3.19
C GLY A 70 -0.03 -9.20 2.69
N GLN A 71 -0.61 -10.34 3.05
CA GLN A 71 -0.17 -11.67 2.63
C GLN A 71 -1.30 -12.43 1.91
N GLY A 72 -1.02 -13.66 1.50
CA GLY A 72 -1.97 -14.53 0.80
C GLY A 72 -1.98 -14.29 -0.70
N GLN A 73 -3.15 -14.13 -1.28
CA GLN A 73 -3.34 -13.97 -2.74
C GLN A 73 -3.23 -12.52 -3.22
N LEU A 74 -2.81 -11.60 -2.36
CA LEU A 74 -2.59 -10.20 -2.73
C LEU A 74 -1.28 -10.08 -3.51
N THR A 75 -1.34 -9.53 -4.71
CA THR A 75 -0.15 -9.13 -5.48
C THR A 75 -0.28 -7.67 -5.91
N ASP A 76 0.84 -7.00 -6.13
CA ASP A 76 0.84 -5.65 -6.65
C ASP A 76 2.10 -5.34 -7.47
N SER A 77 1.98 -4.39 -8.39
CA SER A 77 3.12 -3.84 -9.08
C SER A 77 3.62 -2.57 -8.38
N PRO A 78 4.95 -2.29 -8.40
CA PRO A 78 5.47 -1.05 -7.83
C PRO A 78 4.80 0.21 -8.42
N VAL A 79 4.43 0.18 -9.69
CA VAL A 79 3.79 1.31 -10.39
C VAL A 79 2.37 1.56 -9.84
N HIS A 80 1.54 0.54 -9.73
CA HIS A 80 0.21 0.68 -9.16
C HIS A 80 0.29 1.05 -7.68
N PHE A 81 1.18 0.39 -6.92
CA PHE A 81 1.32 0.70 -5.50
C PHE A 81 1.78 2.13 -5.23
N ALA A 82 2.58 2.72 -6.14
CA ALA A 82 2.92 4.14 -6.08
C ALA A 82 1.68 5.04 -6.16
N SER A 83 0.66 4.68 -6.96
CA SER A 83 -0.61 5.43 -7.01
C SER A 83 -1.43 5.27 -5.73
N VAL A 84 -1.42 4.09 -5.10
CA VAL A 84 -2.06 3.88 -3.78
C VAL A 84 -1.41 4.77 -2.72
N VAL A 85 -0.08 4.82 -2.68
CA VAL A 85 0.65 5.69 -1.74
C VAL A 85 0.47 7.17 -2.08
N SER A 86 0.42 7.51 -3.37
CA SER A 86 0.13 8.88 -3.84
C SER A 86 -1.25 9.35 -3.40
N CYS A 87 -2.25 8.47 -3.38
CA CYS A 87 -3.58 8.78 -2.84
C CYS A 87 -3.52 9.25 -1.38
N ILE A 88 -2.70 8.62 -0.54
CA ILE A 88 -2.48 9.07 0.83
C ILE A 88 -1.74 10.42 0.85
N ALA A 89 -0.72 10.57 0.03
CA ALA A 89 0.12 11.76 -0.03
C ALA A 89 -0.64 13.01 -0.49
N ASN A 90 -1.56 12.88 -1.45
CA ASN A 90 -2.27 13.99 -2.08
C ASN A 90 -3.61 14.37 -1.42
N GLY A 91 -3.90 13.86 -0.24
CA GLY A 91 -5.13 14.19 0.50
C GLY A 91 -6.32 13.30 0.21
N GLY A 92 -6.10 12.12 -0.37
CA GLY A 92 -7.14 11.09 -0.51
C GLY A 92 -7.69 10.87 -1.92
N ASN A 93 -7.11 11.53 -2.92
CA ASN A 93 -7.54 11.37 -4.30
C ASN A 93 -6.72 10.28 -4.99
N TYR A 94 -7.39 9.26 -5.52
CA TYR A 94 -6.75 8.19 -6.28
C TYR A 94 -6.74 8.51 -7.77
N HIS A 95 -5.59 8.35 -8.41
CA HIS A 95 -5.40 8.47 -9.85
C HIS A 95 -4.61 7.28 -10.36
N TYR A 96 -4.98 6.76 -11.52
CA TYR A 96 -4.15 5.80 -12.21
C TYR A 96 -2.81 6.45 -12.61
N PRO A 97 -1.70 5.73 -12.53
CA PRO A 97 -0.41 6.26 -12.95
C PRO A 97 -0.41 6.48 -14.47
N THR A 98 0.22 7.55 -14.90
CA THR A 98 0.41 7.89 -16.31
C THR A 98 1.77 8.52 -16.54
N LEU A 99 2.35 8.33 -17.72
CA LEU A 99 3.56 9.03 -18.18
C LEU A 99 3.22 10.32 -18.94
N GLU A 100 1.93 10.63 -19.10
CA GLU A 100 1.47 11.86 -19.75
C GLU A 100 1.05 12.89 -18.70
N LEU A 101 1.28 14.18 -19.02
CA LEU A 101 0.74 15.27 -18.23
C LEU A 101 -0.73 15.46 -18.59
N LEU A 102 -1.60 14.92 -17.76
CA LEU A 102 -3.04 15.00 -17.92
C LEU A 102 -3.65 15.85 -16.79
N ASP A 103 -4.66 16.64 -17.16
CA ASP A 103 -5.57 17.21 -16.16
C ASP A 103 -6.46 16.08 -15.64
N VAL A 104 -6.24 15.69 -14.40
CA VAL A 104 -7.00 14.60 -13.78
C VAL A 104 -8.10 15.16 -12.88
N GLU A 105 -9.30 14.63 -13.03
CA GLU A 105 -10.42 14.97 -12.17
C GLU A 105 -10.18 14.42 -10.75
N LYS A 106 -10.72 15.12 -9.76
CA LYS A 106 -10.67 14.66 -8.38
C LYS A 106 -11.45 13.35 -8.23
N ASN A 107 -10.81 12.35 -7.69
CA ASN A 107 -11.40 11.05 -7.34
C ASN A 107 -11.08 10.73 -5.87
N GLU A 108 -11.89 11.28 -4.97
CA GLU A 108 -11.72 11.08 -3.53
C GLU A 108 -12.12 9.65 -3.14
N VAL A 109 -11.14 8.86 -2.75
CA VAL A 109 -11.30 7.48 -2.26
C VAL A 109 -11.28 7.41 -0.74
N ILE A 110 -10.45 8.23 -0.11
CA ILE A 110 -10.41 8.42 1.35
C ILE A 110 -10.51 9.91 1.68
N SER A 111 -11.14 10.24 2.81
CA SER A 111 -11.27 11.63 3.22
C SER A 111 -9.89 12.28 3.49
N GLU A 112 -9.80 13.59 3.27
CA GLU A 112 -8.58 14.35 3.57
C GLU A 112 -8.13 14.16 5.04
N LYS A 113 -9.07 14.08 5.97
CA LYS A 113 -8.80 13.80 7.39
C LYS A 113 -8.12 12.44 7.56
N THR A 114 -8.60 11.40 6.88
CA THR A 114 -8.01 10.06 6.92
C THR A 114 -6.63 10.07 6.28
N ALA A 115 -6.48 10.69 5.12
CA ALA A 115 -5.20 10.82 4.43
C ALA A 115 -4.16 11.55 5.31
N LYS A 116 -4.55 12.65 5.96
CA LYS A 116 -3.69 13.37 6.91
C LYS A 116 -3.25 12.48 8.08
N THR A 117 -4.18 11.74 8.67
CA THR A 117 -3.86 10.82 9.77
C THR A 117 -2.88 9.72 9.31
N LEU A 118 -3.07 9.17 8.12
CA LEU A 118 -2.16 8.17 7.57
C LEU A 118 -0.78 8.76 7.26
N ARG A 119 -0.68 9.98 6.75
CA ARG A 119 0.61 10.68 6.55
C ARG A 119 1.37 10.83 7.87
N GLU A 120 0.69 11.26 8.92
CA GLU A 120 1.30 11.39 10.26
C GLU A 120 1.79 10.03 10.80
N TYR A 121 1.03 8.96 10.57
CA TYR A 121 1.43 7.62 10.99
C TYR A 121 2.58 7.06 10.16
N MET A 122 2.60 7.31 8.85
CA MET A 122 3.71 6.91 7.97
C MET A 122 4.98 7.71 8.27
N HIS A 123 4.85 8.96 8.70
CA HIS A 123 5.99 9.73 9.19
C HIS A 123 6.55 9.10 10.48
N TYR A 124 5.68 8.74 11.42
CA TYR A 124 6.08 8.08 12.65
C TYR A 124 6.74 6.71 12.45
N VAL A 125 6.38 5.97 11.37
CA VAL A 125 7.11 4.75 10.98
C VAL A 125 8.57 5.03 10.70
N VAL A 126 8.88 6.18 10.12
CA VAL A 126 10.24 6.57 9.72
C VAL A 126 10.99 7.21 10.88
N THR A 127 10.35 8.03 11.70
CA THR A 127 11.03 8.69 12.84
C THR A 127 11.27 7.76 14.03
N ASP A 128 10.32 6.86 14.31
CA ASP A 128 10.29 6.07 15.54
C ASP A 128 10.04 4.55 15.33
N GLY A 129 9.94 4.10 14.08
CA GLY A 129 9.55 2.74 13.76
C GLY A 129 10.54 1.99 12.88
N THR A 130 10.00 0.99 12.17
CA THR A 130 10.77 0.08 11.31
C THR A 130 11.37 0.73 10.07
N GLY A 131 10.96 1.95 9.74
CA GLY A 131 11.42 2.70 8.58
C GLY A 131 12.57 3.68 8.84
N SER A 132 13.19 3.66 10.03
CA SER A 132 14.15 4.68 10.45
C SER A 132 15.37 4.86 9.53
N MET A 133 15.78 3.82 8.80
CA MET A 133 16.88 3.92 7.84
C MET A 133 16.50 4.72 6.57
N ALA A 134 15.22 4.96 6.33
CA ALA A 134 14.75 5.77 5.21
C ALA A 134 14.58 7.25 5.57
N ASP A 135 14.92 7.64 6.80
CA ASP A 135 14.80 9.04 7.19
C ASP A 135 15.82 9.92 6.47
N TYR A 136 15.32 11.04 6.00
CA TYR A 136 16.15 12.11 5.44
C TYR A 136 15.71 13.45 6.03
N ASN A 137 16.49 13.95 6.97
CA ASN A 137 16.28 15.22 7.65
C ASN A 137 14.89 15.37 8.30
N ASP A 138 14.35 14.31 8.89
CA ASP A 138 13.03 14.29 9.53
C ASP A 138 11.90 14.72 8.57
N LYS A 139 12.00 14.33 7.30
CA LYS A 139 11.06 14.74 6.24
C LYS A 139 10.55 13.60 5.38
N THR A 140 10.93 12.37 5.67
CA THR A 140 10.44 11.20 4.95
C THR A 140 9.23 10.61 5.66
N SER A 141 8.27 10.12 4.90
CA SER A 141 7.17 9.29 5.39
C SER A 141 7.12 8.00 4.58
N GLY A 142 6.87 6.88 5.23
CA GLY A 142 6.80 5.62 4.50
C GLY A 142 6.50 4.41 5.35
N LYS A 143 6.50 3.25 4.71
CA LYS A 143 6.29 1.95 5.34
C LYS A 143 7.18 0.90 4.69
N THR A 144 7.86 0.12 5.51
CA THR A 144 8.61 -1.07 5.11
C THR A 144 7.72 -2.29 5.11
N ALA A 145 7.99 -3.25 4.23
CA ALA A 145 7.37 -4.57 4.28
C ALA A 145 8.36 -5.65 3.82
N THR A 146 8.14 -6.87 4.30
CA THR A 146 8.80 -8.08 3.81
C THR A 146 7.69 -9.09 3.55
N ALA A 147 7.50 -9.44 2.28
CA ALA A 147 6.46 -10.37 1.85
C ALA A 147 7.07 -11.69 1.40
N GLN A 148 6.38 -12.77 1.72
CA GLN A 148 6.68 -14.09 1.19
C GLN A 148 6.28 -14.15 -0.29
N SER A 149 7.19 -14.62 -1.16
CA SER A 149 6.90 -14.73 -2.59
C SER A 149 6.25 -16.06 -2.98
N GLY A 150 6.37 -17.07 -2.12
CA GLY A 150 6.02 -18.45 -2.45
C GLY A 150 7.00 -19.14 -3.40
N ILE A 151 8.07 -18.45 -3.83
CA ILE A 151 9.11 -18.97 -4.70
C ILE A 151 10.30 -19.41 -3.86
N TYR A 152 10.86 -20.57 -4.17
CA TYR A 152 11.97 -21.15 -3.41
C TYR A 152 13.18 -21.36 -4.32
N ASP A 153 14.36 -20.90 -3.85
CA ASP A 153 15.67 -21.27 -4.37
C ASP A 153 16.40 -22.12 -3.33
N ASN A 154 16.84 -23.32 -3.71
CA ASN A 154 17.56 -24.25 -2.83
C ASN A 154 16.93 -24.41 -1.43
N LYS A 155 15.60 -24.55 -1.35
CA LYS A 155 14.79 -24.65 -0.12
C LYS A 155 14.73 -23.36 0.73
N ARG A 156 15.29 -22.26 0.26
CA ARG A 156 15.13 -20.93 0.86
C ARG A 156 14.03 -20.16 0.10
N GLU A 157 13.06 -19.65 0.83
CA GLU A 157 12.05 -18.80 0.23
C GLU A 157 12.65 -17.44 -0.17
N ILE A 158 12.37 -17.03 -1.40
CA ILE A 158 12.70 -15.68 -1.88
C ILE A 158 11.71 -14.71 -1.22
N LEU A 159 12.24 -13.65 -0.64
CA LEU A 159 11.42 -12.63 0.01
C LEU A 159 11.40 -11.35 -0.82
N ASN A 160 10.23 -10.76 -0.91
CA ASN A 160 10.05 -9.45 -1.52
C ASN A 160 10.12 -8.38 -0.44
N THR A 161 11.18 -7.57 -0.46
CA THR A 161 11.37 -6.48 0.49
C THR A 161 10.94 -5.17 -0.15
N TRP A 162 10.03 -4.45 0.52
CA TRP A 162 9.44 -3.21 0.02
C TRP A 162 9.71 -2.03 0.94
N PHE A 163 9.89 -0.88 0.33
CA PHE A 163 9.66 0.41 0.94
C PHE A 163 8.72 1.22 0.05
N ALA A 164 7.69 1.80 0.65
CA ALA A 164 6.78 2.70 -0.05
C ALA A 164 6.52 3.94 0.80
N GLY A 165 6.67 5.12 0.21
CA GLY A 165 6.60 6.36 0.94
C GLY A 165 6.52 7.59 0.06
N PHE A 166 6.62 8.75 0.69
CA PHE A 166 6.57 10.05 0.02
C PHE A 166 7.48 11.07 0.73
N TYR A 167 7.81 12.11 -0.02
CA TYR A 167 8.66 13.20 0.44
C TYR A 167 8.23 14.54 -0.20
N PRO A 168 8.27 15.67 0.51
CA PRO A 168 8.40 15.81 1.97
C PRO A 168 7.15 15.31 2.73
N ALA A 169 7.30 15.01 4.03
CA ALA A 169 6.22 14.50 4.87
C ALA A 169 5.02 15.46 4.99
N GLU A 170 5.29 16.77 5.17
CA GLU A 170 4.25 17.77 5.39
C GLU A 170 3.53 18.18 4.10
N ASN A 171 4.26 18.36 3.01
CA ASN A 171 3.73 18.76 1.71
C ASN A 171 4.31 17.83 0.62
N PRO A 172 3.79 16.64 0.47
CA PRO A 172 4.33 15.62 -0.43
C PRO A 172 4.39 16.10 -1.88
N LYS A 173 5.54 15.89 -2.52
CA LYS A 173 5.78 16.19 -3.94
C LYS A 173 6.18 14.96 -4.75
N TYR A 174 6.72 13.97 -4.07
CA TYR A 174 7.24 12.75 -4.68
C TYR A 174 6.73 11.54 -3.91
N THR A 175 6.31 10.53 -4.64
CA THR A 175 6.04 9.19 -4.11
C THR A 175 7.14 8.25 -4.59
N ILE A 176 7.61 7.39 -3.71
CA ILE A 176 8.70 6.45 -3.98
C ILE A 176 8.25 5.06 -3.57
N VAL A 177 8.41 4.10 -4.46
CA VAL A 177 8.25 2.67 -4.16
C VAL A 177 9.52 1.95 -4.60
N VAL A 178 10.10 1.19 -3.70
CA VAL A 178 11.27 0.36 -3.95
C VAL A 178 10.91 -1.08 -3.62
N LEU A 179 11.16 -1.96 -4.58
CA LEU A 179 11.04 -3.41 -4.43
C LEU A 179 12.41 -4.05 -4.63
N ARG A 180 12.79 -4.92 -3.73
CA ARG A 180 13.93 -5.82 -3.87
C ARG A 180 13.46 -7.26 -3.72
N GLU A 181 13.75 -8.06 -4.71
CA GLU A 181 13.58 -9.52 -4.72
C GLU A 181 14.90 -10.19 -4.33
N ASP A 182 14.90 -10.99 -3.29
CA ASP A 182 16.10 -11.67 -2.74
C ASP A 182 16.05 -13.18 -2.95
#